data_e23b93ad7379e2b36deb1f664bcdc384
#
_entry.id   e23b93ad7379e2b36deb1f664bcdc384
#
_cell.length_a   1.000
_cell.length_b   1.000
_cell.length_c   1.000
_cell.angle_alpha   90.00
_cell.angle_beta   90.00
_cell.angle_gamma   90.00
#
_symmetry.space_group_name_H-M   'P 1'
#
loop_
_entity.id
_entity.type
_entity.pdbx_description
1 polymer ?
#
loop_
_entity_poly.entity_id
_entity_poly.type
_entity_poly.pdbx_seq_one_letter_code
_entity_poly.pdbx_strand_id
1 'polypeptide(L)'
;VDFKAGQSIADVGTGAGFPGMPLLIANPELSVNFIDSSGKRINFIKDVLSNIGIIATSTHERAEDVGKNPEFREQYDFATARAVAPLNVLCEYCLPLVKVGGRFVSLKGSNGLEELEAAKNAIMVLGGEIETAESYVLPNGDGRTIFVIKKISQTPTKYPRKPKKIDTRPL
;
A
#
# COMPACT_ATOMS: atom_id res chain seq x y z
N VAL A 1 -4.05 13.49 2.37
CA VAL A 1 -4.98 12.43 2.86
C VAL A 1 -5.15 12.61 4.35
N ASP A 2 -6.40 12.60 4.81
CA ASP A 2 -6.74 12.69 6.22
C ASP A 2 -7.14 11.29 6.73
N PHE A 3 -6.33 10.75 7.65
CA PHE A 3 -6.57 9.45 8.28
C PHE A 3 -7.35 9.66 9.59
N LYS A 4 -8.56 9.11 9.66
CA LYS A 4 -9.45 9.27 10.82
C LYS A 4 -9.31 8.12 11.81
N ALA A 5 -9.64 8.39 13.06
CA ALA A 5 -9.73 7.38 14.11
C ALA A 5 -10.58 6.16 13.67
N GLY A 6 -10.12 4.97 14.02
CA GLY A 6 -10.78 3.70 13.71
C GLY A 6 -10.63 3.20 12.28
N GLN A 7 -9.97 3.95 11.38
CA GLN A 7 -9.71 3.47 10.02
C GLN A 7 -8.59 2.43 9.99
N SER A 8 -8.72 1.49 9.04
CA SER A 8 -7.78 0.38 8.85
C SER A 8 -6.82 0.65 7.67
N ILE A 9 -5.54 0.32 7.86
CA ILE A 9 -4.46 0.51 6.89
C ILE A 9 -3.73 -0.80 6.67
N ALA A 10 -3.57 -1.22 5.41
CA ALA A 10 -2.61 -2.23 5.00
C ALA A 10 -1.33 -1.54 4.52
N ASP A 11 -0.23 -1.63 5.26
CA ASP A 11 1.08 -1.10 4.86
C ASP A 11 1.88 -2.17 4.12
N VAL A 12 1.86 -2.11 2.79
CA VAL A 12 2.35 -3.17 1.89
C VAL A 12 3.84 -2.98 1.56
N GLY A 13 4.62 -4.03 1.84
CA GLY A 13 6.07 -3.97 1.73
C GLY A 13 6.66 -2.99 2.75
N THR A 14 6.16 -3.06 3.97
CA THR A 14 6.39 -2.09 5.04
C THR A 14 7.87 -1.83 5.35
N GLY A 15 8.75 -2.79 5.11
CA GLY A 15 10.18 -2.67 5.37
C GLY A 15 10.47 -2.40 6.85
N ALA A 16 11.00 -1.22 7.16
CA ALA A 16 11.24 -0.74 8.52
C ALA A 16 10.01 -0.06 9.16
N GLY A 17 8.80 -0.28 8.61
CA GLY A 17 7.55 0.29 9.15
C GLY A 17 7.11 1.60 8.50
N PHE A 18 7.53 1.90 7.27
CA PHE A 18 7.19 3.17 6.64
C PHE A 18 6.30 3.00 5.41
N PRO A 19 5.16 3.74 5.34
CA PRO A 19 4.74 4.84 6.21
C PRO A 19 3.90 4.43 7.43
N GLY A 20 3.55 3.15 7.60
CA GLY A 20 2.60 2.68 8.62
C GLY A 20 2.95 3.09 10.06
N MET A 21 4.21 2.94 10.48
CA MET A 21 4.64 3.25 11.85
C MET A 21 4.50 4.74 12.21
N PRO A 22 5.03 5.69 11.41
CA PRO A 22 4.78 7.11 11.65
C PRO A 22 3.30 7.48 11.70
N LEU A 23 2.47 6.90 10.83
CA LEU A 23 1.03 7.14 10.83
C LEU A 23 0.38 6.66 12.13
N LEU A 24 0.74 5.47 12.59
CA LEU A 24 0.22 4.87 13.82
C LEU A 24 0.68 5.64 15.07
N ILE A 25 1.93 6.12 15.10
CA ILE A 25 2.45 6.95 16.21
C ILE A 25 1.71 8.30 16.25
N ALA A 26 1.46 8.92 15.09
CA ALA A 26 0.75 10.19 15.01
C ALA A 26 -0.75 10.05 15.31
N ASN A 27 -1.35 8.91 15.02
CA ASN A 27 -2.74 8.62 15.30
C ASN A 27 -2.90 7.16 15.82
N PRO A 28 -2.79 6.95 17.15
CA PRO A 28 -2.86 5.62 17.77
C PRO A 28 -4.21 4.91 17.63
N GLU A 29 -5.26 5.60 17.20
CA GLU A 29 -6.57 5.02 16.95
C GLU A 29 -6.71 4.37 15.56
N LEU A 30 -5.66 4.42 14.73
CA LEU A 30 -5.60 3.68 13.47
C LEU A 30 -5.37 2.19 13.72
N SER A 31 -5.96 1.36 12.88
CA SER A 31 -5.68 -0.08 12.83
C SER A 31 -4.71 -0.38 11.68
N VAL A 32 -3.43 -0.58 11.99
CA VAL A 32 -2.41 -0.84 10.96
C VAL A 32 -2.03 -2.31 10.92
N ASN A 33 -2.03 -2.90 9.71
CA ASN A 33 -1.44 -4.20 9.43
C ASN A 33 -0.17 -4.01 8.58
N PHE A 34 0.98 -4.33 9.16
CA PHE A 34 2.27 -4.29 8.49
C PHE A 34 2.50 -5.58 7.69
N ILE A 35 2.55 -5.50 6.37
CA ILE A 35 2.68 -6.64 5.47
C ILE A 35 4.06 -6.62 4.81
N ASP A 36 4.83 -7.70 4.98
CA ASP A 36 6.12 -7.87 4.30
C ASP A 36 6.43 -9.36 4.09
N SER A 37 7.06 -9.68 2.97
CA SER A 37 7.50 -11.05 2.65
C SER A 37 8.76 -11.47 3.40
N SER A 38 9.41 -10.57 4.12
CA SER A 38 10.61 -10.83 4.91
C SER A 38 10.28 -11.01 6.39
N GLY A 39 10.41 -12.23 6.89
CA GLY A 39 10.24 -12.53 8.32
C GLY A 39 11.15 -11.70 9.22
N LYS A 40 12.38 -11.37 8.76
CA LYS A 40 13.30 -10.50 9.51
C LYS A 40 12.73 -9.09 9.70
N ARG A 41 12.07 -8.51 8.67
CA ARG A 41 11.43 -7.20 8.76
C ARG A 41 10.22 -7.24 9.66
N ILE A 42 9.39 -8.27 9.54
CA ILE A 42 8.22 -8.45 10.41
C ILE A 42 8.63 -8.60 11.89
N ASN A 43 9.68 -9.36 12.19
CA ASN A 43 10.19 -9.48 13.56
C ASN A 43 10.69 -8.12 14.09
N PHE A 44 11.43 -7.36 13.28
CA PHE A 44 11.83 -5.99 13.63
C PHE A 44 10.63 -5.10 13.96
N ILE A 45 9.55 -5.13 13.15
CA ILE A 45 8.33 -4.36 13.42
C ILE A 45 7.70 -4.77 14.76
N LYS A 46 7.61 -6.09 15.04
CA LYS A 46 7.08 -6.60 16.32
C LYS A 46 7.90 -6.11 17.51
N ASP A 47 9.23 -6.15 17.39
CA ASP A 47 10.13 -5.67 18.45
C ASP A 47 9.95 -4.16 18.70
N VAL A 48 9.86 -3.35 17.62
CA VAL A 48 9.61 -1.91 17.74
C VAL A 48 8.27 -1.64 18.41
N LEU A 49 7.18 -2.27 17.94
CA LEU A 49 5.83 -2.12 18.51
C LEU A 49 5.80 -2.47 20.00
N SER A 50 6.45 -3.58 20.39
CA SER A 50 6.57 -4.00 21.78
C SER A 50 7.31 -2.97 22.62
N ASN A 51 8.42 -2.45 22.13
CA ASN A 51 9.27 -1.47 22.85
C ASN A 51 8.57 -0.11 23.06
N ILE A 52 7.73 0.30 22.10
CA ILE A 52 6.98 1.58 22.23
C ILE A 52 5.59 1.41 22.83
N GLY A 53 5.18 0.17 23.17
CA GLY A 53 3.89 -0.12 23.81
C GLY A 53 2.67 0.10 22.92
N ILE A 54 2.81 -0.01 21.59
CA ILE A 54 1.72 0.13 20.62
C ILE A 54 1.27 -1.24 20.12
N ILE A 55 -0.04 -1.45 20.04
CA ILE A 55 -0.63 -2.68 19.53
C ILE A 55 -1.01 -2.49 18.05
N ALA A 56 -0.46 -3.36 17.18
CA ALA A 56 -0.81 -3.43 15.77
C ALA A 56 -0.64 -4.85 15.24
N THR A 57 -1.20 -5.12 14.07
CA THR A 57 -1.05 -6.41 13.38
C THR A 57 0.17 -6.40 12.45
N SER A 58 0.75 -7.58 12.24
CA SER A 58 1.81 -7.77 11.25
C SER A 58 1.65 -9.12 10.56
N THR A 59 1.76 -9.15 9.24
CA THR A 59 1.54 -10.31 8.38
C THR A 59 2.82 -10.63 7.61
N HIS A 60 3.39 -11.83 7.86
CA HIS A 60 4.56 -12.33 7.13
C HIS A 60 4.08 -13.14 5.93
N GLU A 61 3.74 -12.46 4.85
CA GLU A 61 3.30 -13.06 3.58
C GLU A 61 3.63 -12.13 2.41
N ARG A 62 3.57 -12.68 1.20
CA ARG A 62 3.68 -11.88 -0.02
C ARG A 62 2.37 -11.12 -0.27
N ALA A 63 2.47 -9.89 -0.77
CA ALA A 63 1.31 -9.02 -0.99
C ALA A 63 0.24 -9.66 -1.92
N GLU A 64 0.67 -10.39 -2.95
CA GLU A 64 -0.21 -11.08 -3.87
C GLU A 64 -0.97 -12.26 -3.24
N ASP A 65 -0.42 -12.88 -2.21
CA ASP A 65 -1.09 -13.94 -1.46
C ASP A 65 -2.09 -13.35 -0.46
N VAL A 66 -1.69 -12.30 0.26
CA VAL A 66 -2.57 -11.51 1.15
C VAL A 66 -3.78 -10.97 0.36
N GLY A 67 -3.56 -10.42 -0.84
CA GLY A 67 -4.63 -9.88 -1.70
C GLY A 67 -5.63 -10.92 -2.25
N LYS A 68 -5.30 -12.23 -2.15
CA LYS A 68 -6.20 -13.34 -2.48
C LYS A 68 -6.93 -13.90 -1.27
N ASN A 69 -6.37 -13.72 -0.07
CA ASN A 69 -6.95 -14.25 1.15
C ASN A 69 -8.24 -13.47 1.51
N PRO A 70 -9.41 -14.13 1.62
CA PRO A 70 -10.68 -13.47 1.95
C PRO A 70 -10.66 -12.67 3.25
N GLU A 71 -9.79 -13.02 4.21
CA GLU A 71 -9.64 -12.31 5.49
C GLU A 71 -9.08 -10.89 5.31
N PHE A 72 -8.32 -10.65 4.23
CA PHE A 72 -7.65 -9.37 3.97
C PHE A 72 -8.19 -8.64 2.74
N ARG A 73 -8.74 -9.41 1.79
CA ARG A 73 -9.21 -8.88 0.52
C ARG A 73 -10.35 -7.90 0.71
N GLU A 74 -10.17 -6.66 0.20
CA GLU A 74 -11.16 -5.58 0.25
C GLU A 74 -11.67 -5.26 1.67
N GLN A 75 -10.78 -5.39 2.68
CA GLN A 75 -11.12 -5.13 4.09
C GLN A 75 -10.58 -3.80 4.61
N TYR A 76 -9.60 -3.18 3.94
CA TYR A 76 -8.93 -1.99 4.46
C TYR A 76 -9.52 -0.70 3.90
N ASP A 77 -9.59 0.34 4.77
CA ASP A 77 -9.91 1.71 4.34
C ASP A 77 -8.83 2.27 3.44
N PHE A 78 -7.58 1.95 3.78
CA PHE A 78 -6.40 2.37 3.04
C PHE A 78 -5.45 1.21 2.79
N ALA A 79 -4.76 1.24 1.65
CA ALA A 79 -3.48 0.60 1.50
C ALA A 79 -2.41 1.68 1.33
N THR A 80 -1.21 1.44 1.87
CA THR A 80 -0.04 2.31 1.68
C THR A 80 1.12 1.49 1.13
N ALA A 81 1.95 2.10 0.27
CA ALA A 81 3.19 1.49 -0.18
C ALA A 81 4.24 2.56 -0.49
N ARG A 82 5.51 2.27 -0.13
CA ARG A 82 6.66 3.14 -0.38
C ARG A 82 7.83 2.34 -0.93
N ALA A 83 8.33 2.72 -2.12
CA ALA A 83 9.57 2.19 -2.71
C ALA A 83 9.63 0.65 -2.82
N VAL A 84 8.50 -0.01 -3.10
CA VAL A 84 8.41 -1.48 -3.22
C VAL A 84 8.60 -1.93 -4.67
N ALA A 85 7.88 -1.30 -5.62
CA ALA A 85 7.85 -1.68 -7.03
C ALA A 85 7.33 -0.52 -7.90
N PRO A 86 7.35 -0.60 -9.24
CA PRO A 86 6.67 0.35 -10.12
C PRO A 86 5.17 0.45 -9.81
N LEU A 87 4.55 1.61 -10.11
CA LEU A 87 3.17 1.91 -9.70
C LEU A 87 2.14 0.91 -10.23
N ASN A 88 2.27 0.45 -11.48
CA ASN A 88 1.37 -0.56 -12.07
C ASN A 88 1.41 -1.90 -11.31
N VAL A 89 2.59 -2.33 -10.85
CA VAL A 89 2.78 -3.51 -10.00
C VAL A 89 2.18 -3.27 -8.61
N LEU A 90 2.45 -2.09 -8.01
CA LEU A 90 1.89 -1.72 -6.72
C LEU A 90 0.35 -1.69 -6.72
N CYS A 91 -0.27 -1.25 -7.82
CA CYS A 91 -1.72 -1.29 -7.96
C CYS A 91 -2.25 -2.73 -7.82
N GLU A 92 -1.55 -3.72 -8.40
CA GLU A 92 -1.98 -5.12 -8.30
C GLU A 92 -1.75 -5.72 -6.91
N TYR A 93 -0.79 -5.21 -6.13
CA TYR A 93 -0.56 -5.63 -4.75
C TYR A 93 -1.53 -4.97 -3.76
N CYS A 94 -1.87 -3.69 -3.97
CA CYS A 94 -2.55 -2.87 -2.99
C CYS A 94 -4.07 -2.74 -3.22
N LEU A 95 -4.54 -2.54 -4.46
CA LEU A 95 -5.97 -2.35 -4.74
C LEU A 95 -6.85 -3.55 -4.34
N PRO A 96 -6.40 -4.82 -4.46
CA PRO A 96 -7.17 -5.95 -3.96
C PRO A 96 -7.41 -5.96 -2.44
N LEU A 97 -6.63 -5.21 -1.66
CA LEU A 97 -6.78 -5.10 -0.21
C LEU A 97 -7.77 -3.99 0.20
N VAL A 98 -7.95 -2.99 -0.67
CA VAL A 98 -8.75 -1.80 -0.39
C VAL A 98 -10.24 -2.07 -0.65
N LYS A 99 -11.10 -1.78 0.32
CA LYS A 99 -12.55 -1.84 0.16
C LYS A 99 -13.06 -0.79 -0.83
N VAL A 100 -14.19 -1.03 -1.48
CA VAL A 100 -14.83 -0.02 -2.35
C VAL A 100 -15.14 1.24 -1.53
N GLY A 101 -14.75 2.39 -2.06
CA GLY A 101 -14.79 3.69 -1.37
C GLY A 101 -13.49 4.04 -0.60
N GLY A 102 -12.61 3.06 -0.35
CA GLY A 102 -11.29 3.28 0.25
C GLY A 102 -10.27 3.83 -0.74
N ARG A 103 -9.00 3.92 -0.32
CA ARG A 103 -7.92 4.53 -1.11
C ARG A 103 -6.61 3.76 -1.02
N PHE A 104 -5.90 3.69 -2.12
CA PHE A 104 -4.49 3.33 -2.14
C PHE A 104 -3.63 4.59 -2.21
N VAL A 105 -2.72 4.76 -1.25
CA VAL A 105 -1.77 5.88 -1.18
C VAL A 105 -0.37 5.36 -1.49
N SER A 106 0.17 5.78 -2.63
CA SER A 106 1.51 5.39 -3.10
C SER A 106 2.49 6.53 -2.96
N LEU A 107 3.62 6.28 -2.27
CA LEU A 107 4.71 7.24 -2.09
C LEU A 107 5.85 6.88 -3.05
N LYS A 108 6.12 7.77 -4.02
CA LYS A 108 7.08 7.57 -5.09
C LYS A 108 8.20 8.62 -5.07
N GLY A 109 9.27 8.34 -5.82
CA GLY A 109 10.37 9.27 -6.08
C GLY A 109 10.03 10.31 -7.15
N SER A 110 11.07 10.91 -7.74
CA SER A 110 10.97 11.97 -8.75
C SER A 110 10.28 11.53 -10.05
N ASN A 111 10.39 10.25 -10.42
CA ASN A 111 9.83 9.71 -11.69
C ASN A 111 8.37 9.25 -11.56
N GLY A 112 7.67 9.67 -10.50
CA GLY A 112 6.31 9.23 -10.22
C GLY A 112 5.33 9.47 -11.37
N LEU A 113 5.39 10.64 -12.00
CA LEU A 113 4.45 10.98 -13.10
C LEU A 113 4.61 10.09 -14.34
N GLU A 114 5.83 9.66 -14.67
CA GLU A 114 6.07 8.70 -15.75
C GLU A 114 5.48 7.32 -15.39
N GLU A 115 5.62 6.90 -14.15
CA GLU A 115 5.02 5.66 -13.65
C GLU A 115 3.49 5.70 -13.68
N LEU A 116 2.87 6.87 -13.50
CA LEU A 116 1.42 7.03 -13.55
C LEU A 116 0.86 6.70 -14.95
N GLU A 117 1.51 7.19 -16.01
CA GLU A 117 1.08 6.88 -17.37
C GLU A 117 1.09 5.37 -17.64
N ALA A 118 2.16 4.69 -17.21
CA ALA A 118 2.27 3.23 -17.33
C ALA A 118 1.26 2.46 -16.46
N ALA A 119 0.77 3.08 -15.39
CA ALA A 119 -0.15 2.43 -14.44
C ALA A 119 -1.63 2.64 -14.74
N LYS A 120 -2.02 3.51 -15.68
CA LYS A 120 -3.42 3.83 -15.97
C LYS A 120 -4.28 2.60 -16.24
N ASN A 121 -3.78 1.67 -17.04
CA ASN A 121 -4.48 0.41 -17.32
C ASN A 121 -4.64 -0.45 -16.05
N ALA A 122 -3.59 -0.59 -15.24
CA ALA A 122 -3.63 -1.34 -14.00
C ALA A 122 -4.67 -0.76 -13.02
N ILE A 123 -4.66 0.56 -12.84
CA ILE A 123 -5.61 1.27 -11.97
C ILE A 123 -7.04 0.97 -12.40
N MET A 124 -7.38 1.17 -13.67
CA MET A 124 -8.71 0.95 -14.21
C MET A 124 -9.17 -0.52 -14.06
N VAL A 125 -8.32 -1.46 -14.48
CA VAL A 125 -8.66 -2.91 -14.48
C VAL A 125 -8.84 -3.45 -13.06
N LEU A 126 -8.14 -2.87 -12.08
CA LEU A 126 -8.20 -3.28 -10.68
C LEU A 126 -9.30 -2.56 -9.88
N GLY A 127 -10.11 -1.73 -10.54
CA GLY A 127 -11.24 -1.03 -9.94
C GLY A 127 -10.85 0.27 -9.23
N GLY A 128 -9.76 0.90 -9.64
CA GLY A 128 -9.29 2.19 -9.11
C GLY A 128 -9.55 3.36 -10.05
N GLU A 129 -9.46 4.56 -9.51
CA GLU A 129 -9.47 5.84 -10.20
C GLU A 129 -8.49 6.80 -9.52
N ILE A 130 -7.72 7.57 -10.31
CA ILE A 130 -6.82 8.59 -9.74
C ILE A 130 -7.63 9.72 -9.13
N GLU A 131 -7.49 9.92 -7.83
CA GLU A 131 -8.09 11.04 -7.08
C GLU A 131 -7.13 12.22 -7.02
N THR A 132 -5.85 12.00 -6.67
CA THR A 132 -4.80 13.04 -6.69
C THR A 132 -3.45 12.48 -7.15
N ALA A 133 -2.63 13.38 -7.72
CA ALA A 133 -1.23 13.15 -8.05
C ALA A 133 -0.46 14.43 -7.71
N GLU A 134 0.23 14.44 -6.59
CA GLU A 134 0.93 15.62 -6.06
C GLU A 134 2.44 15.39 -6.03
N SER A 135 3.18 16.30 -6.64
CA SER A 135 4.64 16.31 -6.59
C SER A 135 5.14 17.44 -5.69
N TYR A 136 6.16 17.16 -4.91
CA TYR A 136 6.82 18.12 -4.03
C TYR A 136 8.32 17.83 -3.95
N VAL A 137 9.07 18.80 -3.43
CA VAL A 137 10.53 18.69 -3.27
C VAL A 137 10.86 18.72 -1.78
N LEU A 138 11.66 17.76 -1.35
CA LEU A 138 12.18 17.71 0.01
C LEU A 138 13.24 18.80 0.24
N PRO A 139 13.54 19.19 1.50
CA PRO A 139 14.55 20.20 1.81
C PRO A 139 15.95 19.89 1.24
N ASN A 140 16.26 18.62 0.99
CA ASN A 140 17.52 18.19 0.36
C ASN A 140 17.51 18.26 -1.17
N GLY A 141 16.43 18.75 -1.79
CA GLY A 141 16.29 18.85 -3.25
C GLY A 141 15.66 17.62 -3.93
N ASP A 142 15.42 16.53 -3.20
CA ASP A 142 14.84 15.32 -3.79
C ASP A 142 13.37 15.50 -4.14
N GLY A 143 13.00 15.21 -5.39
CA GLY A 143 11.59 15.15 -5.82
C GLY A 143 10.86 13.93 -5.23
N ARG A 144 9.60 14.13 -4.88
CA ARG A 144 8.68 13.08 -4.42
C ARG A 144 7.32 13.28 -5.06
N THR A 145 6.62 12.17 -5.25
CA THR A 145 5.24 12.18 -5.77
C THR A 145 4.37 11.29 -4.88
N ILE A 146 3.19 11.78 -4.53
CA ILE A 146 2.16 11.03 -3.83
C ILE A 146 0.99 10.82 -4.78
N PHE A 147 0.57 9.57 -4.94
CA PHE A 147 -0.67 9.24 -5.63
C PHE A 147 -1.70 8.79 -4.63
N VAL A 148 -2.92 9.30 -4.79
CA VAL A 148 -4.11 8.79 -4.11
C VAL A 148 -5.02 8.18 -5.17
N ILE A 149 -5.23 6.88 -5.07
CA ILE A 149 -6.06 6.10 -6.00
C ILE A 149 -7.28 5.64 -5.23
N LYS A 150 -8.45 6.16 -5.60
CA LYS A 150 -9.73 5.78 -5.01
C LYS A 150 -10.18 4.43 -5.56
N LYS A 151 -10.65 3.55 -4.69
CA LYS A 151 -11.27 2.29 -5.08
C LYS A 151 -12.73 2.53 -5.42
N ILE A 152 -13.09 2.41 -6.70
CA ILE A 152 -14.45 2.71 -7.20
C ILE A 152 -15.29 1.45 -7.49
N SER A 153 -14.64 0.29 -7.66
CA SER A 153 -15.31 -0.99 -7.86
C SER A 153 -14.48 -2.15 -7.33
N GLN A 154 -15.09 -3.33 -7.17
CA GLN A 154 -14.37 -4.53 -6.74
C GLN A 154 -13.29 -4.94 -7.73
N THR A 155 -12.14 -5.36 -7.21
CA THR A 155 -11.07 -5.94 -8.03
C THR A 155 -11.53 -7.32 -8.54
N PRO A 156 -11.46 -7.60 -9.86
CA PRO A 156 -11.84 -8.91 -10.39
C PRO A 156 -11.05 -10.06 -9.72
N THR A 157 -11.72 -11.17 -9.46
CA THR A 157 -11.18 -12.31 -8.65
C THR A 157 -9.92 -12.96 -9.23
N LYS A 158 -9.65 -12.77 -10.54
CA LYS A 158 -8.41 -13.22 -11.18
C LYS A 158 -7.16 -12.43 -10.74
N TYR A 159 -7.32 -11.32 -10.01
CA TYR A 159 -6.24 -10.51 -9.45
C TYR A 159 -6.21 -10.59 -7.91
N PRO A 160 -5.03 -10.46 -7.31
CA PRO A 160 -3.72 -10.35 -7.96
C PRO A 160 -3.31 -11.65 -8.67
N ARG A 161 -2.52 -11.52 -9.74
CA ARG A 161 -1.96 -12.65 -10.50
C ARG A 161 -0.82 -13.33 -9.72
N LYS A 162 -0.27 -14.42 -10.26
CA LYS A 162 0.94 -15.04 -9.68
C LYS A 162 2.15 -14.11 -9.82
N PRO A 163 3.11 -14.12 -8.87
CA PRO A 163 4.28 -13.21 -8.84
C PRO A 163 5.00 -13.11 -10.18
N LYS A 164 5.41 -14.25 -10.73
CA LYS A 164 6.11 -14.31 -12.03
C LYS A 164 5.38 -13.56 -13.15
N LYS A 165 4.04 -13.61 -13.16
CA LYS A 165 3.24 -12.94 -14.20
C LYS A 165 3.15 -11.45 -13.96
N ILE A 166 3.13 -11.01 -12.71
CA ILE A 166 3.14 -9.59 -12.32
C ILE A 166 4.49 -8.98 -12.74
N ASP A 167 5.59 -9.64 -12.41
CA ASP A 167 6.95 -9.14 -12.65
C ASP A 167 7.32 -9.10 -14.15
N THR A 168 6.89 -10.11 -14.92
CA THR A 168 7.29 -10.23 -16.35
C THR A 168 6.34 -9.52 -17.31
N ARG A 169 5.09 -9.30 -16.92
CA ARG A 169 4.04 -8.65 -17.72
C ARG A 169 3.11 -7.87 -16.80
N PRO A 170 3.58 -6.75 -16.21
CA PRO A 170 2.72 -5.88 -15.42
C PRO A 170 1.53 -5.38 -16.27
N LEU A 171 0.44 -4.97 -15.58
CA LEU A 171 -0.80 -4.49 -16.23
C LEU A 171 -0.60 -3.16 -16.96
#